data_9bc6400b1370180e8e6febbb899e7535
#
_entry.id   9bc6400b1370180e8e6febbb899e7535
#
_cell.length_a   1.000
_cell.length_b   1.000
_cell.length_c   1.000
_cell.angle_alpha   90.00
_cell.angle_beta   90.00
_cell.angle_gamma   90.00
#
_symmetry.space_group_name_H-M   'P 1'
#
loop_
_entity.id
_entity.type
_entity.pdbx_description
1 polymer ?
#
loop_
_entity_poly.entity_id
_entity_poly.type
_entity_poly.pdbx_seq_one_letter_code
_entity_poly.pdbx_strand_id
1 'polypeptide(L)'
;MNTVVQNIDVHWDCELDELYTLIPIENQTLRLGIQLMEETYETVYGNIYVSVYNKRKHRDYNEDNILWTGRNPIQTVFYGMRAFKELEKTALEKWNQTYKVILFCDWLDKRRRDVYYKFLSRRGYRYDRLGGKKVIMKVWKKGEYETVD
;
A
#
# COMPACT_ATOMS: atom_id res chain seq x y z
N MET A 1 13.71 -19.03 18.25
CA MET A 1 12.84 -19.20 17.08
C MET A 1 13.31 -18.30 15.96
N ASN A 2 13.67 -18.90 14.87
CA ASN A 2 14.20 -18.15 13.75
C ASN A 2 13.07 -17.47 13.02
N THR A 3 13.00 -16.16 13.16
CA THR A 3 12.25 -15.37 12.23
C THR A 3 12.96 -15.42 10.90
N VAL A 4 12.48 -16.23 10.02
CA VAL A 4 12.93 -16.16 8.64
C VAL A 4 12.51 -14.79 8.14
N VAL A 5 13.49 -13.93 7.88
CA VAL A 5 13.24 -12.67 7.21
C VAL A 5 12.87 -13.04 5.79
N GLN A 6 11.58 -13.16 5.53
CA GLN A 6 11.12 -13.37 4.17
C GLN A 6 11.36 -12.09 3.38
N ASN A 7 12.00 -12.22 2.25
CA ASN A 7 12.14 -11.13 1.32
C ASN A 7 10.75 -10.75 0.82
N ILE A 8 10.49 -9.47 0.82
CA ILE A 8 9.23 -8.95 0.31
C ILE A 8 9.42 -8.69 -1.17
N ASP A 9 8.68 -9.44 -1.98
CA ASP A 9 8.73 -9.32 -3.44
C ASP A 9 7.63 -8.37 -3.89
N VAL A 10 8.02 -7.33 -4.61
CA VAL A 10 7.10 -6.39 -5.22
C VAL A 10 6.98 -6.70 -6.71
N HIS A 11 5.74 -6.83 -7.16
CA HIS A 11 5.42 -7.18 -8.54
C HIS A 11 4.70 -6.03 -9.23
N TRP A 12 4.85 -5.96 -10.54
CA TRP A 12 4.08 -5.05 -11.39
C TRP A 12 3.05 -5.85 -12.19
N ASP A 13 1.79 -5.45 -12.06
CA ASP A 13 0.68 -6.01 -12.84
C ASP A 13 0.33 -5.04 -13.96
N CYS A 14 0.71 -5.36 -15.19
CA CYS A 14 0.51 -4.48 -16.33
C CYS A 14 -0.94 -4.39 -16.78
N GLU A 15 -1.79 -5.36 -16.44
CA GLU A 15 -3.21 -5.31 -16.79
C GLU A 15 -3.97 -4.35 -15.88
N LEU A 16 -3.60 -4.31 -14.61
CA LEU A 16 -4.26 -3.47 -13.60
C LEU A 16 -3.51 -2.17 -13.33
N ASP A 17 -2.33 -1.98 -13.93
CA ASP A 17 -1.46 -0.83 -13.67
C ASP A 17 -1.18 -0.65 -12.19
N GLU A 18 -0.68 -1.70 -11.54
CA GLU A 18 -0.41 -1.62 -10.11
C GLU A 18 0.86 -2.35 -9.69
N LEU A 19 1.48 -1.78 -8.66
CA LEU A 19 2.51 -2.45 -7.88
C LEU A 19 1.83 -3.18 -6.73
N TYR A 20 2.22 -4.42 -6.47
CA TYR A 20 1.62 -5.15 -5.36
C TYR A 20 2.61 -6.12 -4.74
N THR A 21 2.32 -6.51 -3.51
CA THR A 21 2.99 -7.60 -2.82
C THR A 21 1.96 -8.45 -2.09
N LEU A 22 2.25 -9.74 -1.96
CA LEU A 22 1.38 -10.68 -1.27
C LEU A 22 1.94 -10.94 0.12
N ILE A 23 1.08 -10.88 1.11
CA ILE A 23 1.43 -11.08 2.52
C ILE A 23 0.69 -12.30 3.04
N PRO A 24 1.41 -13.40 3.33
CA PRO A 24 0.77 -14.58 3.92
C PRO A 24 0.50 -14.32 5.40
N ILE A 25 -0.75 -14.48 5.81
CA ILE A 25 -1.19 -14.34 7.19
C ILE A 25 -2.12 -15.50 7.52
N GLU A 26 -1.62 -16.42 8.35
CA GLU A 26 -2.37 -17.61 8.73
C GLU A 26 -2.95 -18.34 7.51
N ASN A 27 -4.26 -18.41 7.41
CA ASN A 27 -4.96 -19.08 6.30
C ASN A 27 -5.34 -18.13 5.17
N GLN A 28 -4.88 -16.89 5.24
CA GLN A 28 -5.21 -15.87 4.27
C GLN A 28 -3.95 -15.35 3.59
N THR A 29 -4.11 -14.84 2.38
CA THR A 29 -3.09 -14.07 1.72
C THR A 29 -3.66 -12.68 1.47
N LEU A 30 -3.02 -11.66 2.02
CA LEU A 30 -3.40 -10.27 1.74
C LEU A 30 -2.64 -9.79 0.53
N ARG A 31 -3.30 -9.00 -0.28
CA ARG A 31 -2.68 -8.26 -1.37
C ARG A 31 -2.63 -6.79 -0.96
N LEU A 32 -1.42 -6.27 -0.83
CA LEU A 32 -1.18 -4.85 -0.59
C LEU A 32 -0.69 -4.25 -1.89
N GLY A 33 -1.35 -3.20 -2.35
CA GLY A 33 -1.04 -2.63 -3.65
C GLY A 33 -1.04 -1.12 -3.69
N ILE A 34 -0.40 -0.58 -4.72
CA ILE A 34 -0.49 0.81 -5.13
C ILE A 34 -0.94 0.80 -6.58
N GLN A 35 -2.19 1.15 -6.81
CA GLN A 35 -2.76 1.20 -8.14
C GLN A 35 -2.56 2.58 -8.74
N LEU A 36 -2.04 2.60 -9.96
CA LEU A 36 -1.93 3.83 -10.73
C LEU A 36 -3.33 4.27 -11.14
N MET A 37 -3.82 5.36 -10.53
CA MET A 37 -5.17 5.87 -10.79
C MET A 37 -5.18 6.88 -11.91
N GLU A 38 -4.16 7.72 -11.97
CA GLU A 38 -4.05 8.75 -12.99
C GLU A 38 -2.58 9.11 -13.17
N GLU A 39 -2.20 9.32 -14.42
CA GLU A 39 -0.91 9.87 -14.78
C GLU A 39 -1.16 11.09 -15.63
N THR A 40 -0.74 12.26 -15.13
CA THR A 40 -0.78 13.49 -15.89
C THR A 40 0.62 13.82 -16.38
N TYR A 41 0.79 14.92 -17.07
CA TYR A 41 2.09 15.34 -17.58
C TYR A 41 3.16 15.46 -16.47
N GLU A 42 2.75 15.84 -15.26
CA GLU A 42 3.69 16.11 -14.17
C GLU A 42 3.49 15.27 -12.92
N THR A 43 2.36 14.60 -12.77
CA THR A 43 1.97 13.96 -11.52
C THR A 43 1.45 12.55 -11.72
N VAL A 44 1.89 11.65 -10.85
CA VAL A 44 1.36 10.29 -10.74
C VAL A 44 0.55 10.19 -9.44
N TYR A 45 -0.67 9.65 -9.55
CA TYR A 45 -1.56 9.40 -8.43
C TYR A 45 -1.67 7.91 -8.22
N GLY A 46 -1.21 7.43 -7.07
CA GLY A 46 -1.26 6.02 -6.71
C GLY A 46 -2.18 5.76 -5.53
N ASN A 47 -3.16 4.88 -5.71
CA ASN A 47 -4.10 4.48 -4.65
C ASN A 47 -3.55 3.28 -3.89
N ILE A 48 -3.32 3.47 -2.60
CA ILE A 48 -2.89 2.40 -1.70
C ILE A 48 -4.13 1.61 -1.28
N TYR A 49 -4.09 0.29 -1.44
CA TYR A 49 -5.20 -0.56 -1.05
C TYR A 49 -4.72 -1.88 -0.46
N VAL A 50 -5.61 -2.51 0.30
CA VAL A 50 -5.41 -3.85 0.83
C VAL A 50 -6.63 -4.69 0.47
N SER A 51 -6.40 -5.91 0.00
CA SER A 51 -7.47 -6.86 -0.27
C SER A 51 -7.07 -8.27 0.18
N VAL A 52 -8.06 -9.14 0.28
CA VAL A 52 -7.80 -10.57 0.53
C VAL A 52 -7.71 -11.28 -0.81
N TYR A 53 -6.56 -11.90 -1.05
CA TYR A 53 -6.34 -12.64 -2.28
C TYR A 53 -6.81 -14.09 -2.12
N ASN A 54 -7.62 -14.56 -3.06
CA ASN A 54 -8.09 -15.94 -3.08
C ASN A 54 -7.43 -16.70 -4.22
N LYS A 55 -6.49 -17.57 -3.87
CA LYS A 55 -5.74 -18.36 -4.86
C LYS A 55 -6.62 -19.32 -5.65
N ARG A 56 -7.67 -19.90 -5.04
CA ARG A 56 -8.53 -20.86 -5.71
C ARG A 56 -9.36 -20.24 -6.84
N LYS A 57 -9.80 -19.00 -6.62
CA LYS A 57 -10.63 -18.28 -7.58
C LYS A 57 -9.82 -17.29 -8.41
N HIS A 58 -8.52 -17.18 -8.16
CA HIS A 58 -7.63 -16.23 -8.83
C HIS A 58 -8.19 -14.81 -8.85
N ARG A 59 -8.83 -14.40 -7.75
CA ARG A 59 -9.39 -13.06 -7.63
C ARG A 59 -9.25 -12.54 -6.21
N ASP A 60 -9.22 -11.21 -6.11
CA ASP A 60 -9.18 -10.54 -4.85
C ASP A 60 -10.58 -10.37 -4.28
N TYR A 61 -10.67 -10.45 -2.97
CA TYR A 61 -11.88 -10.07 -2.25
C TYR A 61 -11.75 -8.63 -1.80
N ASN A 62 -12.92 -8.02 -1.61
CA ASN A 62 -12.99 -6.70 -1.01
C ASN A 62 -12.33 -6.71 0.37
N GLU A 63 -11.73 -5.59 0.76
CA GLU A 63 -11.09 -5.41 2.07
C GLU A 63 -12.06 -5.60 3.24
N ASP A 64 -13.37 -5.60 3.00
CA ASP A 64 -14.38 -5.93 4.01
C ASP A 64 -14.19 -7.31 4.62
N ASN A 65 -13.56 -8.21 3.89
CA ASN A 65 -13.33 -9.59 4.31
C ASN A 65 -12.01 -9.78 5.04
N ILE A 66 -11.28 -8.71 5.28
CA ILE A 66 -9.99 -8.78 5.96
C ILE A 66 -10.21 -8.93 7.45
N LEU A 67 -9.77 -10.06 7.98
CA LEU A 67 -9.80 -10.31 9.42
C LEU A 67 -8.50 -9.82 10.04
N TRP A 68 -8.50 -8.56 10.44
CA TRP A 68 -7.35 -7.94 11.10
C TRP A 68 -7.08 -8.50 12.50
N THR A 69 -8.03 -9.27 13.01
CA THR A 69 -8.01 -9.82 14.37
C THR A 69 -7.53 -11.26 14.40
N GLY A 70 -6.73 -11.70 13.44
CA GLY A 70 -6.12 -13.02 13.45
C GLY A 70 -5.35 -13.28 14.74
N ARG A 71 -4.90 -14.52 14.94
CA ARG A 71 -4.22 -14.96 16.17
C ARG A 71 -2.98 -14.13 16.54
N ASN A 72 -2.38 -13.44 15.57
CA ASN A 72 -1.19 -12.61 15.80
C ASN A 72 -1.34 -11.25 15.13
N PRO A 73 -2.20 -10.35 15.68
CA PRO A 73 -2.38 -9.02 15.09
C PRO A 73 -1.10 -8.20 15.05
N ILE A 74 -0.23 -8.35 16.05
CA ILE A 74 1.06 -7.65 16.09
C ILE A 74 1.95 -8.07 14.94
N GLN A 75 2.04 -9.36 14.68
CA GLN A 75 2.85 -9.90 13.59
C GLN A 75 2.33 -9.44 12.24
N THR A 76 1.01 -9.43 12.08
CA THR A 76 0.35 -8.91 10.88
C THR A 76 0.72 -7.46 10.63
N VAL A 77 0.69 -6.66 11.68
CA VAL A 77 1.04 -5.24 11.62
C VAL A 77 2.49 -5.06 11.17
N PHE A 78 3.43 -5.80 11.76
CA PHE A 78 4.83 -5.71 11.38
C PHE A 78 5.06 -6.13 9.93
N TYR A 79 4.43 -7.19 9.50
CA TYR A 79 4.51 -7.64 8.11
C TYR A 79 3.97 -6.59 7.15
N GLY A 80 2.82 -6.02 7.50
CA GLY A 80 2.20 -4.97 6.70
C GLY A 80 3.09 -3.74 6.59
N MET A 81 3.71 -3.32 7.69
CA MET A 81 4.61 -2.17 7.68
C MET A 81 5.85 -2.40 6.81
N ARG A 82 6.45 -3.57 6.91
CA ARG A 82 7.62 -3.92 6.10
C ARG A 82 7.25 -4.02 4.62
N ALA A 83 6.14 -4.66 4.33
CA ALA A 83 5.64 -4.79 2.96
C ALA A 83 5.34 -3.42 2.36
N PHE A 84 4.69 -2.56 3.12
CA PHE A 84 4.37 -1.22 2.65
C PHE A 84 5.64 -0.39 2.40
N LYS A 85 6.63 -0.50 3.27
CA LYS A 85 7.91 0.19 3.08
C LYS A 85 8.56 -0.18 1.75
N GLU A 86 8.60 -1.46 1.43
CA GLU A 86 9.17 -1.93 0.17
C GLU A 86 8.32 -1.51 -1.03
N LEU A 87 7.01 -1.55 -0.89
CA LEU A 87 6.09 -1.14 -1.93
C LEU A 87 6.22 0.36 -2.23
N GLU A 88 6.25 1.18 -1.21
CA GLU A 88 6.44 2.63 -1.33
C GLU A 88 7.77 2.96 -2.00
N LYS A 89 8.84 2.32 -1.55
CA LYS A 89 10.17 2.48 -2.13
C LYS A 89 10.16 2.16 -3.63
N THR A 90 9.57 1.05 -4.00
CA THR A 90 9.49 0.63 -5.40
C THR A 90 8.69 1.63 -6.23
N ALA A 91 7.58 2.13 -5.70
CA ALA A 91 6.76 3.13 -6.37
C ALA A 91 7.55 4.43 -6.61
N LEU A 92 8.26 4.88 -5.60
CA LEU A 92 9.04 6.12 -5.71
C LEU A 92 10.23 5.97 -6.66
N GLU A 93 10.91 4.83 -6.63
CA GLU A 93 11.97 4.54 -7.58
C GLU A 93 11.46 4.48 -9.03
N LYS A 94 10.24 3.96 -9.21
CA LYS A 94 9.62 3.87 -10.53
C LYS A 94 9.19 5.21 -11.08
N TRP A 95 8.63 6.08 -10.26
CA TRP A 95 7.93 7.28 -10.74
C TRP A 95 8.55 8.61 -10.33
N ASN A 96 9.17 8.71 -9.17
CA ASN A 96 9.50 10.02 -8.59
C ASN A 96 10.64 10.76 -9.26
N GLN A 97 11.52 10.09 -10.00
CA GLN A 97 12.56 10.76 -10.76
C GLN A 97 11.98 11.58 -11.91
N THR A 98 10.83 11.15 -12.43
CA THR A 98 10.19 11.77 -13.59
C THR A 98 8.98 12.61 -13.20
N TYR A 99 8.29 12.25 -12.12
CA TYR A 99 7.01 12.82 -11.74
C TYR A 99 6.97 13.26 -10.28
N LYS A 100 6.14 14.26 -10.00
CA LYS A 100 5.57 14.45 -8.66
C LYS A 100 4.72 13.22 -8.36
N VAL A 101 4.83 12.64 -7.16
CA VAL A 101 4.08 11.45 -6.78
C VAL A 101 3.17 11.78 -5.61
N ILE A 102 1.90 11.41 -5.75
CA ILE A 102 0.91 11.48 -4.67
C ILE A 102 0.41 10.06 -4.42
N LEU A 103 0.73 9.53 -3.25
CA LEU A 103 0.18 8.25 -2.80
C LEU A 103 -0.91 8.53 -1.78
N PHE A 104 -2.06 7.92 -1.98
CA PHE A 104 -3.22 8.17 -1.13
C PHE A 104 -3.97 6.89 -0.81
N CYS A 105 -4.69 6.92 0.30
CA CYS A 105 -5.52 5.82 0.76
C CYS A 105 -6.87 6.38 1.16
N ASP A 106 -7.94 5.78 0.67
CA ASP A 106 -9.30 6.03 1.14
C ASP A 106 -9.76 4.89 2.04
N TRP A 107 -10.98 4.94 2.53
CA TRP A 107 -11.51 3.96 3.48
C TRP A 107 -13.00 3.77 3.27
N LEU A 108 -13.48 2.57 3.66
CA LEU A 108 -14.90 2.24 3.58
C LEU A 108 -15.67 2.67 4.83
N ASP A 109 -15.01 2.64 5.99
CA ASP A 109 -15.62 3.01 7.27
C ASP A 109 -14.60 3.62 8.23
N LYS A 110 -15.10 4.16 9.35
CA LYS A 110 -14.27 4.85 10.35
C LYS A 110 -13.23 3.93 10.99
N ARG A 111 -13.57 2.65 11.18
CA ARG A 111 -12.65 1.69 11.80
C ARG A 111 -11.42 1.46 10.92
N ARG A 112 -11.63 1.28 9.62
CA ARG A 112 -10.53 1.12 8.67
C ARG A 112 -9.73 2.40 8.54
N ARG A 113 -10.40 3.54 8.50
CA ARG A 113 -9.72 4.84 8.48
C ARG A 113 -8.72 4.96 9.63
N ASP A 114 -9.15 4.63 10.85
CA ASP A 114 -8.31 4.78 12.04
C ASP A 114 -7.10 3.82 12.00
N VAL A 115 -7.32 2.59 11.53
CA VAL A 115 -6.24 1.62 11.36
C VAL A 115 -5.24 2.10 10.31
N TYR A 116 -5.73 2.52 9.15
CA TYR A 116 -4.86 2.98 8.07
C TYR A 116 -4.07 4.22 8.49
N TYR A 117 -4.71 5.16 9.15
CA TYR A 117 -4.03 6.37 9.62
C TYR A 117 -2.94 6.05 10.65
N LYS A 118 -3.21 5.13 11.55
CA LYS A 118 -2.22 4.70 12.54
C LYS A 118 -0.95 4.18 11.89
N PHE A 119 -1.08 3.43 10.80
CA PHE A 119 0.05 2.92 10.04
C PHE A 119 0.74 4.00 9.22
N LEU A 120 -0.03 4.68 8.41
CA LEU A 120 0.49 5.58 7.39
C LEU A 120 1.03 6.88 7.99
N SER A 121 0.45 7.36 9.10
CA SER A 121 0.93 8.58 9.76
C SER A 121 2.37 8.46 10.24
N ARG A 122 2.80 7.27 10.60
CA ARG A 122 4.19 7.01 11.00
C ARG A 122 5.18 7.20 9.87
N ARG A 123 4.69 7.13 8.64
CA ARG A 123 5.51 7.33 7.44
C ARG A 123 5.31 8.70 6.81
N GLY A 124 4.68 9.61 7.54
CA GLY A 124 4.49 10.98 7.10
C GLY A 124 3.22 11.26 6.33
N TYR A 125 2.32 10.29 6.24
CA TYR A 125 1.00 10.50 5.62
C TYR A 125 0.10 11.28 6.56
N ARG A 126 -0.75 12.13 5.99
CA ARG A 126 -1.68 12.97 6.75
C ARG A 126 -3.01 13.04 6.03
N TYR A 127 -4.05 13.38 6.78
CA TYR A 127 -5.35 13.67 6.18
C TYR A 127 -5.22 14.90 5.28
N ASP A 128 -5.81 14.81 4.11
CA ASP A 128 -5.88 15.91 3.15
C ASP A 128 -7.03 15.66 2.19
N ARG A 129 -7.24 16.56 1.25
CA ARG A 129 -8.29 16.41 0.24
C ARG A 129 -7.67 16.19 -1.14
N LEU A 130 -8.25 15.26 -1.86
CA LEU A 130 -7.87 14.95 -3.23
C LEU A 130 -9.15 14.93 -4.07
N GLY A 131 -9.27 15.88 -5.03
CA GLY A 131 -10.49 16.02 -5.80
C GLY A 131 -11.74 16.25 -4.97
N GLY A 132 -11.62 16.97 -3.85
CA GLY A 132 -12.75 17.23 -2.95
C GLY A 132 -13.04 16.11 -1.95
N LYS A 133 -12.41 14.96 -2.09
CA LYS A 133 -12.58 13.82 -1.19
C LYS A 133 -11.48 13.79 -0.13
N LYS A 134 -11.86 13.53 1.12
CA LYS A 134 -10.90 13.38 2.21
C LYS A 134 -10.19 12.04 2.10
N VAL A 135 -8.87 12.07 2.12
CA VAL A 135 -8.02 10.89 2.02
C VAL A 135 -6.85 11.00 3.00
N ILE A 136 -6.11 9.92 3.15
CA ILE A 136 -4.81 9.91 3.83
C ILE A 136 -3.77 9.91 2.73
N MET A 137 -2.89 10.91 2.69
CA MET A 137 -1.97 11.05 1.56
C MET A 137 -0.61 11.59 1.95
N LYS A 138 0.34 11.37 1.07
CA LYS A 138 1.67 11.95 1.13
C LYS A 138 2.08 12.36 -0.28
N VAL A 139 2.81 13.46 -0.37
CA VAL A 139 3.24 14.04 -1.64
C VAL A 139 4.77 14.10 -1.68
N TRP A 140 5.34 13.67 -2.79
CA TRP A 140 6.76 13.87 -3.10
C TRP A 140 6.88 14.76 -4.33
N LYS A 141 7.66 15.81 -4.21
CA LYS A 141 8.00 16.63 -5.36
C LYS A 141 8.87 15.81 -6.31
N LYS A 142 8.86 16.15 -7.59
CA LYS A 142 9.69 15.47 -8.57
C LYS A 142 11.15 15.42 -8.11
N GLY A 143 11.72 14.22 -8.06
CA GLY A 143 13.10 13.99 -7.67
C GLY A 143 13.39 14.12 -6.17
N GLU A 144 12.36 14.29 -5.34
CA GLU A 144 12.53 14.45 -3.88
C GLU A 144 12.99 13.18 -3.20
N TYR A 145 12.55 12.03 -3.70
CA TYR A 145 12.92 10.76 -3.12
C TYR A 145 14.36 10.41 -3.45
N GLU A 146 15.18 10.20 -2.42
CA GLU A 146 16.55 9.74 -2.57
C GLU A 146 16.63 8.28 -2.13
N THR A 147 17.21 7.45 -3.00
CA THR A 147 17.50 6.07 -2.62
C THR A 147 18.65 6.10 -1.64
N VAL A 148 18.38 5.69 -0.40
CA VAL A 148 19.42 5.53 0.61
C VAL A 148 19.99 4.12 0.45
N ASP A 149 21.22 4.06 0.04
CA ASP A 149 21.95 2.79 -0.03
C ASP A 149 22.27 2.25 1.36
#